data_fad35ce0c24e997aad554b0e0ba2fceb
#
_entry.id   fad35ce0c24e997aad554b0e0ba2fceb
#
_cell.length_a   1.000
_cell.length_b   1.000
_cell.length_c   1.000
_cell.angle_alpha   90.00
_cell.angle_beta   90.00
_cell.angle_gamma   90.00
#
_symmetry.space_group_name_H-M   'P 1'
#
loop_
_entity.id
_entity.type
_entity.pdbx_description
1 polymer ?
#
loop_
_entity_poly.entity_id
_entity_poly.type
_entity_poly.pdbx_seq_one_letter_code
_entity_poly.pdbx_strand_id
1 'polypeptide(L)'
;MYVCGPTVYDDPHIGNARPLIVFDILFKVLKCKYGHKSVTYVRNITDIDDKIIKSSEEKKISITELTTNVTKKFHEDCNYLNCEPPTYEPKATENIELMIDMINELIKGQFAYENEKHVYFKVKKFEDYGKLSNKNIDDLIAGSRIEPSDKKQSPEDFVLWKPSINNEPSWDSPWGKGRPGWHLECSAMSKKYLGNTFDIHGGGRDLIFPHHENEIAQSVCANKTKKFANYWVHNNFITMSKEKMAKSQGNILKISEFKKKFNGQVLRLALISSHYSQPLDWNEKLMDNCEKTINKWYNCYTPVKEKILIEDDDSVSYTHLRAHETRHDLVCRLLLEK
;
A
#
# COMPACT_ATOMS: atom_id res chain seq x y z
N MET A 1 5.08 -3.63 10.87
CA MET A 1 5.01 -3.74 9.39
C MET A 1 4.62 -2.41 8.77
N TYR A 2 5.15 -2.07 7.60
CA TYR A 2 4.77 -0.90 6.79
C TYR A 2 4.19 -1.36 5.46
N VAL A 3 3.09 -0.76 5.03
CA VAL A 3 2.48 -1.04 3.72
C VAL A 3 2.21 0.27 3.02
N CYS A 4 2.70 0.42 1.79
CA CYS A 4 2.42 1.60 0.98
C CYS A 4 0.92 1.74 0.74
N GLY A 5 0.38 2.87 1.18
CA GLY A 5 -1.04 3.19 1.12
C GLY A 5 -1.49 3.78 -0.22
N PRO A 6 -2.74 4.18 -0.33
CA PRO A 6 -3.28 4.71 -1.57
C PRO A 6 -2.84 6.15 -1.83
N THR A 7 -2.70 6.50 -3.12
CA THR A 7 -2.73 7.89 -3.58
C THR A 7 -4.19 8.29 -3.80
N VAL A 8 -4.67 9.28 -3.04
CA VAL A 8 -6.10 9.60 -2.92
C VAL A 8 -6.56 10.61 -3.98
N TYR A 9 -6.49 10.23 -5.27
CA TYR A 9 -6.88 11.07 -6.40
C TYR A 9 -8.16 10.62 -7.10
N ASP A 10 -8.62 9.39 -6.88
CA ASP A 10 -9.80 8.81 -7.54
C ASP A 10 -10.44 7.73 -6.67
N ASP A 11 -11.69 7.34 -6.99
CA ASP A 11 -12.42 6.32 -6.26
C ASP A 11 -11.66 4.99 -6.23
N PRO A 12 -11.62 4.28 -5.08
CA PRO A 12 -10.97 2.99 -4.97
C PRO A 12 -11.60 1.91 -5.86
N HIS A 13 -10.75 1.02 -6.37
CA HIS A 13 -11.15 -0.09 -7.21
C HIS A 13 -10.64 -1.43 -6.65
N ILE A 14 -11.11 -2.56 -7.20
CA ILE A 14 -10.75 -3.88 -6.68
C ILE A 14 -9.25 -4.16 -6.68
N GLY A 15 -8.48 -3.53 -7.58
CA GLY A 15 -7.01 -3.59 -7.57
C GLY A 15 -6.40 -2.98 -6.31
N ASN A 16 -7.02 -1.94 -5.73
CA ASN A 16 -6.63 -1.38 -4.43
C ASN A 16 -7.13 -2.24 -3.26
N ALA A 17 -8.27 -2.93 -3.42
CA ALA A 17 -8.83 -3.78 -2.38
C ALA A 17 -7.99 -5.03 -2.11
N ARG A 18 -7.34 -5.60 -3.13
CA ARG A 18 -6.53 -6.81 -2.97
C ARG A 18 -5.39 -6.65 -1.97
N PRO A 19 -4.49 -5.66 -2.09
CA PRO A 19 -3.47 -5.42 -1.07
C PRO A 19 -4.07 -5.14 0.32
N LEU A 20 -5.16 -4.38 0.41
CA LEU A 20 -5.82 -4.11 1.70
C LEU A 20 -6.17 -5.40 2.43
N ILE A 21 -6.80 -6.36 1.73
CA ILE A 21 -7.22 -7.63 2.31
C ILE A 21 -6.03 -8.52 2.64
N VAL A 22 -5.05 -8.61 1.74
CA VAL A 22 -3.84 -9.44 1.95
C VAL A 22 -3.09 -8.99 3.21
N PHE A 23 -2.88 -7.68 3.35
CA PHE A 23 -2.16 -7.15 4.51
C PHE A 23 -3.01 -7.10 5.79
N ASP A 24 -4.34 -6.98 5.69
CA ASP A 24 -5.23 -7.17 6.82
C ASP A 24 -5.16 -8.61 7.38
N ILE A 25 -5.15 -9.60 6.51
CA ILE A 25 -4.98 -11.00 6.92
C ILE A 25 -3.62 -11.21 7.58
N LEU A 26 -2.54 -10.72 6.94
CA LEU A 26 -1.20 -10.81 7.52
C LEU A 26 -1.15 -10.14 8.90
N PHE A 27 -1.73 -8.96 9.04
CA PHE A 27 -1.79 -8.24 10.33
C PHE A 27 -2.52 -9.05 11.40
N LYS A 28 -3.69 -9.60 11.06
CA LYS A 28 -4.48 -10.44 11.98
C LYS A 28 -3.74 -11.72 12.39
N VAL A 29 -3.06 -12.39 11.44
CA VAL A 29 -2.24 -13.58 11.72
C VAL A 29 -1.08 -13.26 12.65
N LEU A 30 -0.37 -12.18 12.39
CA LEU A 30 0.73 -11.74 13.24
C LEU A 30 0.23 -11.39 14.66
N LYS A 31 -0.90 -10.68 14.79
CA LYS A 31 -1.53 -10.38 16.09
C LYS A 31 -1.92 -11.67 16.84
N CYS A 32 -2.50 -12.63 16.13
CA CYS A 32 -2.87 -13.92 16.72
C CYS A 32 -1.62 -14.68 17.21
N LYS A 33 -0.54 -14.67 16.43
CA LYS A 33 0.68 -15.42 16.74
C LYS A 33 1.53 -14.77 17.82
N TYR A 34 1.68 -13.45 17.82
CA TYR A 34 2.61 -12.71 18.67
C TYR A 34 1.93 -11.86 19.74
N GLY A 35 0.60 -11.78 19.73
CA GLY A 35 -0.19 -10.95 20.63
C GLY A 35 -0.56 -9.59 20.02
N HIS A 36 -1.73 -9.10 20.41
CA HIS A 36 -2.33 -7.88 19.84
C HIS A 36 -1.48 -6.62 19.97
N LYS A 37 -0.69 -6.51 21.04
CA LYS A 37 0.17 -5.35 21.31
C LYS A 37 1.56 -5.44 20.68
N SER A 38 1.92 -6.59 20.12
CA SER A 38 3.26 -6.84 19.60
C SER A 38 3.43 -6.47 18.11
N VAL A 39 2.35 -6.09 17.45
CA VAL A 39 2.37 -5.80 16.01
C VAL A 39 1.96 -4.35 15.77
N THR A 40 2.89 -3.56 15.26
CA THR A 40 2.62 -2.21 14.78
C THR A 40 2.44 -2.24 13.26
N TYR A 41 1.27 -1.82 12.79
CA TYR A 41 0.95 -1.70 11.38
C TYR A 41 0.85 -0.23 10.98
N VAL A 42 1.67 0.19 10.04
CA VAL A 42 1.65 1.54 9.46
C VAL A 42 1.25 1.46 8.01
N ARG A 43 0.28 2.29 7.61
CA ARG A 43 -0.13 2.48 6.23
C ARG A 43 -0.32 3.97 5.99
N ASN A 44 0.39 4.53 5.04
CA ASN A 44 0.27 5.96 4.75
C ASN A 44 -0.94 6.30 3.87
N ILE A 45 -1.27 7.58 3.84
CA ILE A 45 -2.12 8.19 2.82
C ILE A 45 -1.24 9.17 2.04
N THR A 46 -1.07 8.93 0.73
CA THR A 46 -0.44 9.89 -0.18
C THR A 46 -1.49 10.91 -0.61
N ASP A 47 -1.48 12.08 0.03
CA ASP A 47 -2.40 13.20 -0.18
C ASP A 47 -1.77 14.37 -0.95
N ILE A 48 -0.57 14.17 -1.50
CA ILE A 48 0.12 15.06 -2.43
C ILE A 48 0.82 14.26 -3.52
N ASP A 49 0.49 14.50 -4.79
CA ASP A 49 1.06 13.82 -5.96
C ASP A 49 0.61 14.57 -7.23
N ASP A 50 1.36 14.46 -8.32
CA ASP A 50 0.99 15.08 -9.62
C ASP A 50 -0.39 14.62 -10.12
N LYS A 51 -0.80 13.37 -9.82
CA LYS A 51 -2.14 12.86 -10.17
C LYS A 51 -3.24 13.51 -9.35
N ILE A 52 -2.96 13.87 -8.10
CA ILE A 52 -3.91 14.58 -7.24
C ILE A 52 -4.12 16.00 -7.78
N ILE A 53 -3.03 16.71 -8.12
CA ILE A 53 -3.07 18.05 -8.69
C ILE A 53 -3.90 18.02 -9.98
N LYS A 54 -3.57 17.16 -10.93
CA LYS A 54 -4.29 17.00 -12.18
C LYS A 54 -5.77 16.66 -11.98
N SER A 55 -6.09 15.72 -11.08
CA SER A 55 -7.48 15.31 -10.81
C SER A 55 -8.31 16.44 -10.17
N SER A 56 -7.68 17.25 -9.31
CA SER A 56 -8.28 18.44 -8.70
C SER A 56 -8.64 19.48 -9.77
N GLU A 57 -7.73 19.75 -10.71
CA GLU A 57 -7.95 20.68 -11.83
C GLU A 57 -9.07 20.18 -12.76
N GLU A 58 -9.03 18.89 -13.17
CA GLU A 58 -10.06 18.28 -14.02
C GLU A 58 -11.45 18.32 -13.39
N LYS A 59 -11.54 18.08 -12.07
CA LYS A 59 -12.81 18.09 -11.31
C LYS A 59 -13.22 19.49 -10.85
N LYS A 60 -12.35 20.50 -11.00
CA LYS A 60 -12.56 21.89 -10.55
C LYS A 60 -12.91 22.00 -9.06
N ILE A 61 -12.26 21.20 -8.22
CA ILE A 61 -12.38 21.23 -6.76
C ILE A 61 -11.00 21.41 -6.14
N SER A 62 -10.94 21.84 -4.89
CA SER A 62 -9.66 21.98 -4.19
C SER A 62 -9.01 20.63 -3.94
N ILE A 63 -7.66 20.59 -3.85
CA ILE A 63 -6.91 19.39 -3.49
C ILE A 63 -7.37 18.85 -2.14
N THR A 64 -7.57 19.72 -1.16
CA THR A 64 -8.05 19.34 0.18
C THR A 64 -9.43 18.67 0.12
N GLU A 65 -10.35 19.21 -0.66
CA GLU A 65 -11.67 18.61 -0.84
C GLU A 65 -11.59 17.25 -1.54
N LEU A 66 -10.80 17.15 -2.62
CA LEU A 66 -10.57 15.90 -3.34
C LEU A 66 -10.01 14.82 -2.41
N THR A 67 -8.90 15.12 -1.74
CA THR A 67 -8.20 14.14 -0.90
C THR A 67 -9.03 13.73 0.31
N THR A 68 -9.76 14.67 0.93
CA THR A 68 -10.67 14.36 2.04
C THR A 68 -11.80 13.43 1.59
N ASN A 69 -12.45 13.73 0.46
CA ASN A 69 -13.56 12.92 -0.05
C ASN A 69 -13.10 11.52 -0.47
N VAL A 70 -11.95 11.41 -1.14
CA VAL A 70 -11.42 10.10 -1.56
C VAL A 70 -10.94 9.28 -0.36
N THR A 71 -10.28 9.90 0.62
CA THR A 71 -9.87 9.22 1.86
C THR A 71 -11.09 8.69 2.63
N LYS A 72 -12.16 9.48 2.73
CA LYS A 72 -13.41 9.03 3.37
C LYS A 72 -13.97 7.80 2.67
N LYS A 73 -14.09 7.82 1.33
CA LYS A 73 -14.54 6.66 0.55
C LYS A 73 -13.64 5.43 0.75
N PHE A 74 -12.33 5.66 0.79
CA PHE A 74 -11.36 4.60 1.06
C PHE A 74 -11.59 3.94 2.43
N HIS A 75 -11.84 4.72 3.48
CA HIS A 75 -12.16 4.18 4.80
C HIS A 75 -13.51 3.44 4.81
N GLU A 76 -14.53 3.97 4.11
CA GLU A 76 -15.81 3.28 3.93
C GLU A 76 -15.64 1.93 3.21
N ASP A 77 -14.71 1.86 2.25
CA ASP A 77 -14.39 0.61 1.54
C ASP A 77 -13.61 -0.36 2.43
N CYS A 78 -12.68 0.12 3.25
CA CYS A 78 -12.00 -0.69 4.28
C CYS A 78 -13.02 -1.32 5.25
N ASN A 79 -13.98 -0.53 5.73
CA ASN A 79 -15.03 -1.01 6.63
C ASN A 79 -15.95 -2.04 5.94
N TYR A 80 -16.37 -1.78 4.70
CA TYR A 80 -17.14 -2.73 3.92
C TYR A 80 -16.43 -4.07 3.73
N LEU A 81 -15.12 -4.03 3.51
CA LEU A 81 -14.27 -5.22 3.38
C LEU A 81 -13.89 -5.85 4.73
N ASN A 82 -14.35 -5.29 5.85
CA ASN A 82 -14.00 -5.75 7.20
C ASN A 82 -12.48 -5.81 7.45
N CYS A 83 -11.75 -4.82 6.92
CA CYS A 83 -10.34 -4.64 7.19
C CYS A 83 -10.14 -3.85 8.48
N GLU A 84 -9.27 -4.32 9.36
CA GLU A 84 -8.89 -3.58 10.55
C GLU A 84 -8.13 -2.29 10.19
N PRO A 85 -8.34 -1.18 10.91
CA PRO A 85 -7.52 0.00 10.72
C PRO A 85 -6.05 -0.29 11.08
N PRO A 86 -5.10 0.36 10.42
CA PRO A 86 -3.69 0.28 10.82
C PRO A 86 -3.48 0.94 12.20
N THR A 87 -2.38 0.63 12.87
CA THR A 87 -1.99 1.28 14.13
C THR A 87 -1.74 2.77 13.93
N TYR A 88 -1.10 3.13 12.80
CA TYR A 88 -0.86 4.50 12.37
C TYR A 88 -1.18 4.65 10.89
N GLU A 89 -1.85 5.76 10.54
CA GLU A 89 -2.17 6.10 9.16
C GLU A 89 -1.75 7.54 8.85
N PRO A 90 -0.43 7.81 8.76
CA PRO A 90 0.08 9.16 8.52
C PRO A 90 -0.21 9.64 7.11
N LYS A 91 -0.46 10.96 6.96
CA LYS A 91 -0.54 11.63 5.67
C LYS A 91 0.82 12.19 5.26
N ALA A 92 1.09 12.19 3.96
CA ALA A 92 2.33 12.74 3.42
C ALA A 92 2.50 14.22 3.77
N THR A 93 1.44 15.03 3.63
CA THR A 93 1.46 16.48 3.89
C THR A 93 1.74 16.83 5.36
N GLU A 94 1.48 15.94 6.29
CA GLU A 94 1.75 16.13 7.73
C GLU A 94 3.19 15.76 8.12
N ASN A 95 4.01 15.29 7.18
CA ASN A 95 5.35 14.76 7.44
C ASN A 95 6.44 15.36 6.52
N ILE A 96 6.20 16.54 5.94
CA ILE A 96 7.12 17.19 4.99
C ILE A 96 8.48 17.48 5.61
N GLU A 97 8.54 17.95 6.84
CA GLU A 97 9.79 18.27 7.53
C GLU A 97 10.70 17.03 7.64
N LEU A 98 10.13 15.86 7.93
CA LEU A 98 10.90 14.61 7.99
C LEU A 98 11.48 14.22 6.62
N MET A 99 10.77 14.56 5.55
CA MET A 99 11.25 14.30 4.18
C MET A 99 12.39 15.25 3.83
N ILE A 100 12.28 16.53 4.22
CA ILE A 100 13.36 17.54 4.05
C ILE A 100 14.60 17.11 4.84
N ASP A 101 14.43 16.66 6.08
CA ASP A 101 15.54 16.16 6.90
C ASP A 101 16.24 14.96 6.24
N MET A 102 15.46 14.01 5.71
CA MET A 102 16.03 12.85 5.02
C MET A 102 16.80 13.26 3.75
N ILE A 103 16.30 14.22 2.98
CA ILE A 103 17.03 14.77 1.81
C ILE A 103 18.35 15.41 2.27
N ASN A 104 18.32 16.19 3.35
CA ASN A 104 19.54 16.81 3.90
C ASN A 104 20.61 15.76 4.27
N GLU A 105 20.21 14.64 4.89
CA GLU A 105 21.13 13.54 5.19
C GLU A 105 21.69 12.88 3.90
N LEU A 106 20.85 12.72 2.87
CA LEU A 106 21.29 12.19 1.57
C LEU A 106 22.28 13.13 0.87
N ILE A 107 22.08 14.45 0.92
CA ILE A 107 22.99 15.44 0.36
C ILE A 107 24.32 15.44 1.13
N LYS A 108 24.29 15.45 2.48
CA LYS A 108 25.48 15.35 3.32
C LYS A 108 26.28 14.07 3.04
N GLY A 109 25.57 12.95 2.78
CA GLY A 109 26.16 11.68 2.39
C GLY A 109 26.64 11.62 0.93
N GLN A 110 26.45 12.68 0.13
CA GLN A 110 26.75 12.74 -1.30
C GLN A 110 25.94 11.75 -2.17
N PHE A 111 24.82 11.23 -1.65
CA PHE A 111 23.89 10.38 -2.39
C PHE A 111 22.82 11.20 -3.15
N ALA A 112 22.73 12.49 -2.89
CA ALA A 112 21.82 13.39 -3.58
C ALA A 112 22.53 14.68 -3.99
N TYR A 113 21.93 15.40 -4.95
CA TYR A 113 22.43 16.69 -5.43
C TYR A 113 21.26 17.60 -5.81
N GLU A 114 21.48 18.89 -5.67
CA GLU A 114 20.59 19.92 -6.16
C GLU A 114 20.96 20.33 -7.60
N ASN A 115 19.97 20.53 -8.44
CA ASN A 115 20.11 21.20 -9.72
C ASN A 115 18.83 21.98 -10.05
N GLU A 116 18.95 23.27 -10.24
CA GLU A 116 17.81 24.19 -10.56
C GLU A 116 16.62 24.00 -9.60
N LYS A 117 16.88 24.03 -8.30
CA LYS A 117 15.88 23.84 -7.22
C LYS A 117 15.22 22.45 -7.17
N HIS A 118 15.60 21.53 -8.03
CA HIS A 118 15.27 20.11 -7.88
C HIS A 118 16.34 19.42 -7.05
N VAL A 119 15.95 18.43 -6.27
CA VAL A 119 16.92 17.54 -5.65
C VAL A 119 16.73 16.14 -6.20
N TYR A 120 17.81 15.53 -6.64
CA TYR A 120 17.83 14.19 -7.23
C TYR A 120 18.67 13.24 -6.41
N PHE A 121 18.26 11.98 -6.33
CA PHE A 121 19.06 10.89 -5.80
C PHE A 121 20.00 10.35 -6.89
N LYS A 122 21.28 10.12 -6.53
CA LYS A 122 22.31 9.55 -7.42
C LYS A 122 22.26 8.03 -7.40
N VAL A 123 21.53 7.43 -8.33
CA VAL A 123 21.34 5.97 -8.36
C VAL A 123 22.66 5.21 -8.44
N LYS A 124 23.60 5.64 -9.27
CA LYS A 124 24.92 5.00 -9.41
C LYS A 124 25.77 4.97 -8.14
N LYS A 125 25.42 5.77 -7.12
CA LYS A 125 26.12 5.76 -5.83
C LYS A 125 25.66 4.64 -4.90
N PHE A 126 24.51 4.03 -5.17
CA PHE A 126 23.97 2.93 -4.40
C PHE A 126 24.19 1.61 -5.18
N GLU A 127 25.25 0.89 -4.85
CA GLU A 127 25.69 -0.32 -5.55
C GLU A 127 24.65 -1.45 -5.55
N ASP A 128 23.77 -1.48 -4.53
CA ASP A 128 22.74 -2.50 -4.36
C ASP A 128 21.43 -2.20 -5.12
N TYR A 129 21.40 -1.11 -5.92
CA TYR A 129 20.19 -0.73 -6.66
C TYR A 129 19.81 -1.80 -7.69
N GLY A 130 18.52 -2.18 -7.68
CA GLY A 130 18.00 -3.23 -8.57
C GLY A 130 17.94 -4.62 -7.94
N LYS A 131 18.48 -4.83 -6.73
CA LYS A 131 18.50 -6.15 -6.07
C LYS A 131 17.11 -6.67 -5.70
N LEU A 132 16.18 -5.81 -5.27
CA LEU A 132 14.82 -6.22 -4.94
C LEU A 132 14.04 -6.63 -6.20
N SER A 133 14.19 -5.86 -7.27
CA SER A 133 13.51 -6.10 -8.56
C SER A 133 14.19 -7.19 -9.39
N ASN A 134 15.39 -7.62 -9.00
CA ASN A 134 16.26 -8.55 -9.74
C ASN A 134 16.52 -8.06 -11.18
N LYS A 135 16.82 -6.77 -11.32
CA LYS A 135 17.08 -6.10 -12.60
C LYS A 135 18.37 -5.32 -12.52
N ASN A 136 19.11 -5.28 -13.62
CA ASN A 136 20.23 -4.36 -13.74
C ASN A 136 19.75 -2.93 -14.09
N ILE A 137 20.60 -1.93 -13.90
CA ILE A 137 20.25 -0.52 -14.14
C ILE A 137 19.88 -0.28 -15.60
N ASP A 138 20.54 -0.92 -16.56
CA ASP A 138 20.30 -0.72 -17.99
C ASP A 138 18.91 -1.26 -18.40
N ASP A 139 18.51 -2.42 -17.88
CA ASP A 139 17.14 -2.97 -18.05
C ASP A 139 16.10 -2.06 -17.41
N LEU A 140 16.46 -1.42 -16.30
CA LEU A 140 15.57 -0.51 -15.58
C LEU A 140 15.37 0.79 -16.37
N ILE A 141 16.40 1.31 -17.00
CA ILE A 141 16.35 2.49 -17.89
C ILE A 141 15.49 2.18 -19.12
N ALA A 142 15.72 1.04 -19.76
CA ALA A 142 15.00 0.66 -20.98
C ALA A 142 13.51 0.38 -20.77
N GLY A 143 13.12 -0.10 -19.59
CA GLY A 143 11.74 -0.49 -19.26
C GLY A 143 10.97 0.47 -18.33
N SER A 144 11.58 1.55 -17.87
CA SER A 144 10.99 2.38 -16.83
C SER A 144 10.29 3.62 -17.40
N ARG A 145 9.31 4.09 -16.62
CA ARG A 145 8.73 5.42 -16.74
C ARG A 145 9.71 6.47 -16.19
N ILE A 146 10.93 6.54 -16.76
CA ILE A 146 11.87 7.60 -16.43
C ILE A 146 11.35 8.88 -17.06
N GLU A 147 11.04 9.88 -16.24
CA GLU A 147 10.75 11.22 -16.76
C GLU A 147 12.07 11.79 -17.32
N PRO A 148 12.16 12.02 -18.65
CA PRO A 148 13.32 12.67 -19.23
C PRO A 148 13.44 14.07 -18.63
N SER A 149 14.63 14.42 -18.17
CA SER A 149 14.90 15.77 -17.68
C SER A 149 16.36 16.11 -17.94
N ASP A 150 16.60 17.22 -18.62
CA ASP A 150 17.94 17.76 -18.86
C ASP A 150 18.64 18.20 -17.56
N LYS A 151 17.90 18.21 -16.45
CA LYS A 151 18.39 18.58 -15.12
C LYS A 151 19.03 17.44 -14.35
N LYS A 152 18.89 16.20 -14.82
CA LYS A 152 19.50 15.03 -14.19
C LYS A 152 20.95 14.84 -14.61
N GLN A 153 21.82 14.44 -13.66
CA GLN A 153 23.20 14.05 -13.98
C GLN A 153 23.26 12.70 -14.72
N SER A 154 22.32 11.83 -14.43
CA SER A 154 22.17 10.52 -15.08
C SER A 154 20.67 10.22 -15.29
N PRO A 155 20.28 9.54 -16.38
CA PRO A 155 18.88 9.28 -16.69
C PRO A 155 18.12 8.52 -15.58
N GLU A 156 18.80 7.60 -14.90
CA GLU A 156 18.26 6.76 -13.83
C GLU A 156 18.04 7.51 -12.53
N ASP A 157 18.64 8.70 -12.33
CA ASP A 157 18.43 9.48 -11.11
C ASP A 157 16.97 9.85 -10.95
N PHE A 158 16.48 9.82 -9.73
CA PHE A 158 15.08 10.12 -9.44
C PHE A 158 14.91 11.29 -8.49
N VAL A 159 13.78 11.98 -8.63
CA VAL A 159 13.50 13.21 -7.89
C VAL A 159 13.19 12.93 -6.43
N LEU A 160 13.80 13.70 -5.54
CA LEU A 160 13.53 13.76 -4.11
C LEU A 160 12.73 15.01 -3.73
N TRP A 161 13.02 16.14 -4.41
CA TRP A 161 12.31 17.41 -4.24
C TRP A 161 12.08 18.07 -5.59
N LYS A 162 10.87 18.55 -5.82
CA LYS A 162 10.44 19.17 -7.06
C LYS A 162 9.93 20.58 -6.75
N PRO A 163 10.44 21.66 -7.41
CA PRO A 163 9.88 22.98 -7.22
C PRO A 163 8.43 23.02 -7.68
N SER A 164 7.58 23.69 -6.91
CA SER A 164 6.17 23.91 -7.27
C SER A 164 6.04 25.14 -8.18
N ILE A 165 5.12 25.05 -9.14
CA ILE A 165 4.85 26.10 -10.12
C ILE A 165 3.47 26.70 -9.83
N ASN A 166 3.35 28.02 -9.93
CA ASN A 166 2.09 28.74 -9.79
C ASN A 166 1.31 28.39 -8.49
N ASN A 167 0.08 27.88 -8.65
CA ASN A 167 -0.84 27.53 -7.55
C ASN A 167 -0.71 26.09 -7.03
N GLU A 168 0.35 25.38 -7.42
CA GLU A 168 0.58 24.04 -6.88
C GLU A 168 0.90 24.09 -5.38
N PRO A 169 0.53 23.05 -4.60
CA PRO A 169 0.92 22.93 -3.22
C PRO A 169 2.44 23.03 -3.06
N SER A 170 2.88 23.81 -2.09
CA SER A 170 4.32 24.03 -1.88
C SER A 170 4.64 24.21 -0.40
N TRP A 171 5.80 23.74 -0.03
CA TRP A 171 6.41 23.93 1.28
C TRP A 171 7.77 24.57 1.16
N ASP A 172 8.16 25.33 2.17
CA ASP A 172 9.49 25.93 2.23
C ASP A 172 10.54 24.84 2.46
N SER A 173 11.65 24.94 1.75
CA SER A 173 12.79 24.04 1.91
C SER A 173 14.11 24.80 1.65
N PRO A 174 15.28 24.22 2.00
CA PRO A 174 16.57 24.81 1.67
C PRO A 174 16.81 25.06 0.18
N TRP A 175 16.07 24.32 -0.69
CA TRP A 175 16.18 24.40 -2.16
C TRP A 175 15.12 25.30 -2.78
N GLY A 176 14.27 25.92 -1.95
CA GLY A 176 13.16 26.76 -2.35
C GLY A 176 11.81 26.10 -2.18
N LYS A 177 10.76 26.83 -2.55
CA LYS A 177 9.38 26.31 -2.47
C LYS A 177 9.16 25.15 -3.42
N GLY A 178 8.61 24.05 -2.90
CA GLY A 178 8.40 22.85 -3.69
C GLY A 178 7.64 21.75 -2.92
N ARG A 179 7.72 20.55 -3.44
CA ARG A 179 7.07 19.36 -2.89
C ARG A 179 7.98 18.13 -2.97
N PRO A 180 7.80 17.14 -2.08
CA PRO A 180 8.59 15.91 -2.09
C PRO A 180 8.30 15.04 -3.32
N GLY A 181 9.27 14.23 -3.71
CA GLY A 181 9.07 13.12 -4.63
C GLY A 181 8.31 11.98 -3.96
N TRP A 182 7.47 11.32 -4.72
CA TRP A 182 6.56 10.26 -4.26
C TRP A 182 7.22 9.13 -3.45
N HIS A 183 8.46 8.76 -3.77
CA HIS A 183 9.15 7.65 -3.09
C HIS A 183 9.67 8.01 -1.69
N LEU A 184 9.84 9.30 -1.42
CA LEU A 184 10.42 9.78 -0.17
C LEU A 184 9.46 9.67 1.02
N GLU A 185 8.16 9.74 0.75
CA GLU A 185 7.10 9.72 1.75
C GLU A 185 7.18 8.47 2.63
N CYS A 186 7.18 7.29 2.00
CA CYS A 186 7.21 6.01 2.71
C CYS A 186 8.53 5.81 3.45
N SER A 187 9.66 6.26 2.89
CA SER A 187 10.96 6.20 3.55
C SER A 187 11.01 7.03 4.84
N ALA A 188 10.49 8.26 4.79
CA ALA A 188 10.49 9.16 5.95
C ALA A 188 9.48 8.72 7.01
N MET A 189 8.26 8.36 6.60
CA MET A 189 7.21 7.94 7.53
C MET A 189 7.49 6.59 8.17
N SER A 190 8.02 5.61 7.43
CA SER A 190 8.41 4.32 8.02
C SER A 190 9.51 4.49 9.08
N LYS A 191 10.49 5.34 8.83
CA LYS A 191 11.52 5.68 9.82
C LYS A 191 10.94 6.25 11.09
N LYS A 192 9.98 7.18 10.99
CA LYS A 192 9.33 7.81 12.15
C LYS A 192 8.61 6.80 13.04
N TYR A 193 7.87 5.87 12.45
CA TYR A 193 6.98 4.98 13.20
C TYR A 193 7.59 3.62 13.53
N LEU A 194 8.56 3.15 12.74
CA LEU A 194 9.12 1.79 12.85
C LEU A 194 10.65 1.77 13.02
N GLY A 195 11.30 2.93 12.93
CA GLY A 195 12.76 3.04 13.03
C GLY A 195 13.48 2.85 11.70
N ASN A 196 14.83 2.82 11.79
CA ASN A 196 15.69 2.80 10.60
C ASN A 196 15.63 1.48 9.81
N THR A 197 15.29 0.40 10.48
CA THR A 197 15.07 -0.95 9.89
C THR A 197 13.91 -1.59 10.63
N PHE A 198 13.01 -2.22 9.89
CA PHE A 198 11.81 -2.86 10.45
C PHE A 198 11.58 -4.24 9.81
N ASP A 199 10.59 -4.99 10.34
CA ASP A 199 10.45 -6.40 9.97
C ASP A 199 9.88 -6.59 8.58
N ILE A 200 8.69 -6.04 8.28
CA ILE A 200 7.94 -6.36 7.06
C ILE A 200 7.58 -5.10 6.30
N HIS A 201 7.97 -5.03 5.02
CA HIS A 201 7.50 -4.03 4.07
C HIS A 201 6.62 -4.68 3.00
N GLY A 202 5.51 -4.04 2.67
CA GLY A 202 4.56 -4.60 1.74
C GLY A 202 3.90 -3.61 0.78
N GLY A 203 3.34 -4.17 -0.30
CA GLY A 203 2.60 -3.43 -1.31
C GLY A 203 2.23 -4.26 -2.52
N GLY A 204 1.69 -3.63 -3.55
CA GLY A 204 1.45 -4.26 -4.84
C GLY A 204 2.76 -4.61 -5.57
N ARG A 205 2.72 -5.61 -6.43
CA ARG A 205 3.89 -6.01 -7.24
C ARG A 205 4.38 -4.90 -8.17
N ASP A 206 3.51 -3.98 -8.55
CA ASP A 206 3.85 -2.79 -9.34
C ASP A 206 4.70 -1.76 -8.58
N LEU A 207 4.71 -1.84 -7.25
CA LEU A 207 5.54 -1.00 -6.41
C LEU A 207 6.98 -1.50 -6.26
N ILE A 208 7.27 -2.78 -6.60
CA ILE A 208 8.64 -3.31 -6.52
C ILE A 208 9.61 -2.37 -7.21
N PHE A 209 9.25 -1.96 -8.44
CA PHE A 209 10.04 -1.01 -9.20
C PHE A 209 9.13 0.03 -9.88
N PRO A 210 9.48 1.32 -9.77
CA PRO A 210 10.67 1.87 -9.12
C PRO A 210 10.49 2.18 -7.61
N HIS A 211 9.26 2.12 -7.05
CA HIS A 211 8.92 2.70 -5.76
C HIS A 211 9.72 2.11 -4.59
N HIS A 212 9.60 0.80 -4.35
CA HIS A 212 10.30 0.14 -3.23
C HIS A 212 11.82 0.11 -3.42
N GLU A 213 12.31 -0.01 -4.66
CA GLU A 213 13.74 0.09 -4.95
C GLU A 213 14.28 1.46 -4.56
N ASN A 214 13.55 2.53 -4.89
CA ASN A 214 13.89 3.89 -4.52
C ASN A 214 13.81 4.13 -3.00
N GLU A 215 12.81 3.54 -2.33
CA GLU A 215 12.72 3.59 -0.87
C GLU A 215 13.92 2.92 -0.18
N ILE A 216 14.37 1.76 -0.69
CA ILE A 216 15.57 1.08 -0.18
C ILE A 216 16.78 2.00 -0.31
N ALA A 217 17.02 2.55 -1.52
CA ALA A 217 18.14 3.41 -1.79
C ALA A 217 18.15 4.65 -0.87
N GLN A 218 17.02 5.34 -0.74
CA GLN A 218 16.86 6.49 0.15
C GLN A 218 17.13 6.13 1.60
N SER A 219 16.46 5.10 2.09
CA SER A 219 16.45 4.75 3.52
C SER A 219 17.80 4.19 3.97
N VAL A 220 18.41 3.30 3.18
CA VAL A 220 19.72 2.72 3.50
C VAL A 220 20.81 3.79 3.50
N CYS A 221 20.82 4.67 2.50
CA CYS A 221 21.82 5.72 2.39
C CYS A 221 21.63 6.82 3.46
N ALA A 222 20.40 7.30 3.70
CA ALA A 222 20.13 8.34 4.68
C ALA A 222 20.36 7.87 6.12
N ASN A 223 20.01 6.62 6.43
CA ASN A 223 20.07 6.07 7.78
C ASN A 223 21.39 5.31 8.06
N LYS A 224 22.26 5.14 7.05
CA LYS A 224 23.53 4.38 7.14
C LYS A 224 23.33 2.96 7.67
N THR A 225 22.27 2.30 7.22
CA THR A 225 21.90 0.93 7.60
C THR A 225 22.26 -0.06 6.49
N LYS A 226 22.30 -1.35 6.81
CA LYS A 226 22.51 -2.40 5.81
C LYS A 226 21.24 -2.82 5.12
N LYS A 227 20.09 -2.57 5.75
CA LYS A 227 18.76 -2.98 5.27
C LYS A 227 17.72 -1.93 5.62
N PHE A 228 16.72 -1.80 4.79
CA PHE A 228 15.52 -1.02 5.05
C PHE A 228 14.45 -1.87 5.75
N ALA A 229 14.12 -3.03 5.17
CA ALA A 229 13.21 -4.01 5.77
C ALA A 229 13.82 -5.41 5.72
N ASN A 230 13.42 -6.27 6.68
CA ASN A 230 13.90 -7.66 6.74
C ASN A 230 13.18 -8.56 5.75
N TYR A 231 11.85 -8.36 5.59
CA TYR A 231 10.99 -9.15 4.71
C TYR A 231 10.18 -8.25 3.79
N TRP A 232 10.02 -8.69 2.54
CA TRP A 232 9.23 -8.02 1.52
C TRP A 232 8.05 -8.88 1.11
N VAL A 233 6.85 -8.31 1.12
CA VAL A 233 5.62 -9.01 0.74
C VAL A 233 4.94 -8.24 -0.37
N HIS A 234 4.77 -8.88 -1.54
CA HIS A 234 4.13 -8.26 -2.70
C HIS A 234 2.95 -9.08 -3.18
N ASN A 235 1.76 -8.48 -3.18
CA ASN A 235 0.60 -9.10 -3.83
C ASN A 235 0.61 -8.84 -5.34
N ASN A 236 0.16 -9.84 -6.09
CA ASN A 236 0.10 -9.76 -7.55
C ASN A 236 -1.17 -9.05 -8.02
N PHE A 237 -1.26 -8.80 -9.33
CA PHE A 237 -2.34 -8.05 -9.99
C PHE A 237 -3.64 -8.84 -10.06
N ILE A 238 -4.72 -8.10 -10.33
CA ILE A 238 -5.98 -8.64 -10.84
C ILE A 238 -5.94 -8.53 -12.35
N THR A 239 -6.30 -9.62 -13.03
CA THR A 239 -6.48 -9.70 -14.48
C THR A 239 -7.95 -9.88 -14.81
N MET A 240 -8.36 -9.45 -16.00
CA MET A 240 -9.67 -9.71 -16.59
C MET A 240 -9.44 -10.33 -17.94
N SER A 241 -9.94 -11.56 -18.15
CA SER A 241 -9.66 -12.32 -19.37
C SER A 241 -8.15 -12.44 -19.67
N LYS A 242 -7.34 -12.65 -18.63
CA LYS A 242 -5.86 -12.71 -18.66
C LYS A 242 -5.14 -11.40 -18.96
N GLU A 243 -5.84 -10.31 -19.18
CA GLU A 243 -5.25 -8.97 -19.34
C GLU A 243 -5.24 -8.20 -18.01
N LYS A 244 -4.19 -7.39 -17.78
CA LYS A 244 -4.11 -6.58 -16.57
C LYS A 244 -5.22 -5.54 -16.55
N MET A 245 -5.95 -5.46 -15.44
CA MET A 245 -6.92 -4.38 -15.22
C MET A 245 -6.20 -3.03 -15.19
N ALA A 246 -6.57 -2.11 -16.08
CA ALA A 246 -5.95 -0.81 -16.22
C ALA A 246 -6.95 0.29 -16.63
N LYS A 247 -6.73 1.54 -16.15
CA LYS A 247 -7.57 2.70 -16.52
C LYS A 247 -7.59 2.96 -18.03
N SER A 248 -6.46 2.75 -18.68
CA SER A 248 -6.33 2.94 -20.14
C SER A 248 -7.19 1.97 -20.96
N GLN A 249 -7.61 0.86 -20.38
CA GLN A 249 -8.47 -0.14 -21.03
C GLN A 249 -9.95 0.00 -20.65
N GLY A 250 -10.30 0.94 -19.76
CA GLY A 250 -11.68 1.15 -19.34
C GLY A 250 -12.31 -0.01 -18.56
N ASN A 251 -11.51 -0.98 -18.11
CA ASN A 251 -11.97 -2.22 -17.45
C ASN A 251 -11.84 -2.19 -15.92
N ILE A 252 -11.80 -1.00 -15.32
CA ILE A 252 -11.67 -0.84 -13.88
C ILE A 252 -13.02 -1.04 -13.20
N LEU A 253 -13.04 -1.94 -12.22
CA LEU A 253 -14.20 -2.22 -11.38
C LEU A 253 -14.07 -1.49 -10.03
N LYS A 254 -14.97 -0.54 -9.75
CA LYS A 254 -14.99 0.21 -8.49
C LYS A 254 -15.59 -0.63 -7.37
N ILE A 255 -15.05 -0.51 -6.15
CA ILE A 255 -15.57 -1.21 -4.98
C ILE A 255 -17.03 -0.81 -4.71
N SER A 256 -17.38 0.45 -4.96
CA SER A 256 -18.74 0.98 -4.80
C SER A 256 -19.81 0.27 -5.63
N GLU A 257 -19.44 -0.36 -6.76
CA GLU A 257 -20.37 -1.14 -7.58
C GLU A 257 -20.73 -2.48 -6.93
N PHE A 258 -19.76 -3.08 -6.23
CA PHE A 258 -19.97 -4.34 -5.50
C PHE A 258 -20.79 -4.15 -4.24
N LYS A 259 -20.66 -3.02 -3.54
CA LYS A 259 -21.46 -2.70 -2.34
C LYS A 259 -22.97 -2.79 -2.58
N LYS A 260 -23.41 -2.53 -3.80
CA LYS A 260 -24.84 -2.57 -4.17
C LYS A 260 -25.38 -3.99 -4.37
N LYS A 261 -24.52 -4.97 -4.63
CA LYS A 261 -24.92 -6.32 -5.05
C LYS A 261 -24.50 -7.40 -4.07
N PHE A 262 -23.38 -7.23 -3.39
CA PHE A 262 -22.75 -8.29 -2.60
C PHE A 262 -22.40 -7.83 -1.19
N ASN A 263 -22.35 -8.75 -0.26
CA ASN A 263 -21.73 -8.53 1.04
C ASN A 263 -20.19 -8.41 0.87
N GLY A 264 -19.56 -7.55 1.66
CA GLY A 264 -18.12 -7.35 1.63
C GLY A 264 -17.28 -8.62 1.84
N GLN A 265 -17.80 -9.60 2.59
CA GLN A 265 -17.16 -10.90 2.77
C GLN A 265 -17.08 -11.71 1.48
N VAL A 266 -18.05 -11.57 0.57
CA VAL A 266 -18.03 -12.23 -0.74
C VAL A 266 -16.90 -11.65 -1.57
N LEU A 267 -16.79 -10.33 -1.63
CA LEU A 267 -15.68 -9.66 -2.35
C LEU A 267 -14.33 -9.98 -1.70
N ARG A 268 -14.27 -10.02 -0.36
CA ARG A 268 -13.07 -10.42 0.37
C ARG A 268 -12.62 -11.84 -0.01
N LEU A 269 -13.54 -12.82 0.00
CA LEU A 269 -13.24 -14.19 -0.38
C LEU A 269 -12.78 -14.29 -1.84
N ALA A 270 -13.42 -13.56 -2.74
CA ALA A 270 -13.02 -13.54 -4.16
C ALA A 270 -11.58 -13.03 -4.35
N LEU A 271 -11.19 -11.96 -3.64
CA LEU A 271 -9.86 -11.35 -3.77
C LEU A 271 -8.72 -12.21 -3.20
N ILE A 272 -9.02 -13.18 -2.36
CA ILE A 272 -8.06 -14.15 -1.79
C ILE A 272 -8.24 -15.58 -2.33
N SER A 273 -9.07 -15.77 -3.34
CA SER A 273 -9.31 -17.10 -3.93
C SER A 273 -8.10 -17.69 -4.66
N SER A 274 -7.10 -16.86 -4.97
CA SER A 274 -5.77 -17.30 -5.42
C SER A 274 -4.70 -16.87 -4.41
N HIS A 275 -3.57 -17.58 -4.41
CA HIS A 275 -2.43 -17.18 -3.57
C HIS A 275 -2.05 -15.71 -3.85
N TYR A 276 -1.71 -14.96 -2.81
CA TYR A 276 -1.48 -13.51 -2.94
C TYR A 276 -0.39 -13.15 -3.97
N SER A 277 0.65 -13.97 -4.12
CA SER A 277 1.74 -13.77 -5.08
C SER A 277 1.41 -14.17 -6.51
N GLN A 278 0.25 -14.79 -6.75
CA GLN A 278 -0.23 -15.18 -8.09
C GLN A 278 -1.24 -14.16 -8.62
N PRO A 279 -1.31 -13.97 -9.95
CA PRO A 279 -2.38 -13.20 -10.56
C PRO A 279 -3.75 -13.79 -10.19
N LEU A 280 -4.74 -12.93 -10.02
CA LEU A 280 -6.12 -13.31 -9.82
C LEU A 280 -6.92 -12.95 -11.08
N ASP A 281 -7.41 -13.95 -11.83
CA ASP A 281 -8.26 -13.71 -12.97
C ASP A 281 -9.70 -13.50 -12.52
N TRP A 282 -10.18 -12.26 -12.71
CA TRP A 282 -11.49 -11.83 -12.26
C TRP A 282 -12.56 -12.16 -13.29
N ASN A 283 -13.63 -12.80 -12.84
CA ASN A 283 -14.81 -13.08 -13.66
C ASN A 283 -16.08 -13.19 -12.80
N GLU A 284 -17.26 -13.09 -13.41
CA GLU A 284 -18.54 -13.15 -12.70
C GLU A 284 -18.75 -14.49 -11.99
N LYS A 285 -18.33 -15.60 -12.59
CA LYS A 285 -18.44 -16.93 -11.99
C LYS A 285 -17.68 -17.04 -10.66
N LEU A 286 -16.58 -16.33 -10.53
CA LEU A 286 -15.83 -16.25 -9.27
C LEU A 286 -16.68 -15.66 -8.16
N MET A 287 -17.38 -14.55 -8.42
CA MET A 287 -18.25 -13.89 -7.45
C MET A 287 -19.41 -14.80 -7.03
N ASP A 288 -20.10 -15.44 -7.99
CA ASP A 288 -21.19 -16.37 -7.71
C ASP A 288 -20.76 -17.56 -6.86
N ASN A 289 -19.57 -18.10 -7.13
CA ASN A 289 -19.00 -19.21 -6.35
C ASN A 289 -18.65 -18.77 -4.92
N CYS A 290 -18.08 -17.59 -4.76
CA CYS A 290 -17.76 -17.03 -3.45
C CYS A 290 -19.03 -16.74 -2.65
N GLU A 291 -20.08 -16.20 -3.27
CA GLU A 291 -21.35 -15.96 -2.62
C GLU A 291 -22.01 -17.27 -2.13
N LYS A 292 -22.06 -18.30 -2.99
CA LYS A 292 -22.55 -19.63 -2.61
C LYS A 292 -21.75 -20.22 -1.45
N THR A 293 -20.44 -20.02 -1.45
CA THR A 293 -19.55 -20.52 -0.39
C THR A 293 -19.81 -19.79 0.93
N ILE A 294 -19.88 -18.46 0.92
CA ILE A 294 -20.20 -17.65 2.10
C ILE A 294 -21.57 -18.04 2.66
N ASN A 295 -22.59 -18.18 1.80
CA ASN A 295 -23.94 -18.57 2.23
C ASN A 295 -23.95 -19.98 2.88
N LYS A 296 -23.19 -20.94 2.33
CA LYS A 296 -23.01 -22.25 2.97
C LYS A 296 -22.41 -22.13 4.38
N TRP A 297 -21.36 -21.31 4.52
CA TRP A 297 -20.73 -21.11 5.83
C TRP A 297 -21.68 -20.47 6.84
N TYR A 298 -22.44 -19.46 6.45
CA TYR A 298 -23.45 -18.86 7.33
C TYR A 298 -24.53 -19.85 7.72
N ASN A 299 -25.04 -20.64 6.77
CA ASN A 299 -26.06 -21.67 7.04
C ASN A 299 -25.58 -22.77 8.00
N CYS A 300 -24.28 -23.09 7.99
CA CYS A 300 -23.67 -24.01 8.95
C CYS A 300 -23.44 -23.37 10.33
N TYR A 301 -23.17 -22.06 10.35
CA TYR A 301 -22.84 -21.34 11.59
C TYR A 301 -24.05 -20.94 12.42
N THR A 302 -25.13 -20.50 11.78
CA THR A 302 -26.34 -20.00 12.45
C THR A 302 -26.94 -21.01 13.43
N PRO A 303 -27.15 -22.30 13.08
CA PRO A 303 -27.68 -23.29 14.02
C PRO A 303 -26.78 -23.56 15.22
N VAL A 304 -25.49 -23.48 15.03
CA VAL A 304 -24.48 -23.67 16.09
C VAL A 304 -24.50 -22.48 17.06
N LYS A 305 -24.64 -21.27 16.55
CA LYS A 305 -24.71 -20.05 17.37
C LYS A 305 -25.94 -20.05 18.25
N GLU A 306 -27.12 -20.46 17.71
CA GLU A 306 -28.36 -20.55 18.46
C GLU A 306 -28.28 -21.58 19.59
N LYS A 307 -27.67 -22.75 19.36
CA LYS A 307 -27.42 -23.75 20.40
C LYS A 307 -26.51 -23.29 21.52
N ILE A 308 -25.47 -22.51 21.19
CA ILE A 308 -24.51 -22.02 22.17
C ILE A 308 -25.07 -20.91 23.05
N LEU A 309 -26.02 -20.12 22.53
CA LEU A 309 -26.70 -19.07 23.30
C LEU A 309 -27.75 -19.66 24.30
N ILE A 310 -28.06 -20.95 24.20
CA ILE A 310 -29.00 -21.65 25.09
C ILE A 310 -28.29 -22.30 26.28
N GLU A 311 -26.97 -22.58 26.15
CA GLU A 311 -26.16 -23.13 27.23
C GLU A 311 -25.34 -21.98 27.88
N ASP A 312 -26.01 -21.15 28.66
CA ASP A 312 -25.42 -20.04 29.39
C ASP A 312 -24.70 -20.58 30.66
N ASP A 313 -23.44 -20.95 30.51
CA ASP A 313 -22.54 -21.19 31.63
C ASP A 313 -21.18 -20.55 31.35
N ASP A 314 -20.61 -19.83 32.31
CA ASP A 314 -19.40 -19.00 32.20
C ASP A 314 -18.15 -19.71 31.64
N SER A 315 -18.17 -21.04 31.56
CA SER A 315 -17.11 -21.86 30.94
C SER A 315 -17.08 -21.83 29.40
N VAL A 316 -18.15 -21.38 28.74
CA VAL A 316 -18.31 -21.42 27.28
C VAL A 316 -17.70 -20.21 26.59
N SER A 317 -17.48 -19.12 27.30
CA SER A 317 -16.88 -17.90 26.77
C SER A 317 -15.49 -18.11 26.17
N TYR A 318 -14.68 -19.00 26.77
CA TYR A 318 -13.30 -19.28 26.33
C TYR A 318 -13.25 -20.16 25.07
N THR A 319 -14.15 -21.13 24.94
CA THR A 319 -14.26 -21.99 23.74
C THR A 319 -14.82 -21.25 22.54
N HIS A 320 -15.63 -20.21 22.76
CA HIS A 320 -16.18 -19.34 21.71
C HIS A 320 -15.12 -18.47 21.05
N LEU A 321 -14.25 -17.86 21.85
CA LEU A 321 -13.09 -17.11 21.36
C LEU A 321 -12.15 -18.01 20.54
N ARG A 322 -11.90 -19.25 21.00
CA ARG A 322 -11.08 -20.23 20.26
C ARG A 322 -11.73 -20.69 18.95
N ALA A 323 -13.02 -20.87 18.87
CA ALA A 323 -13.71 -21.25 17.63
C ALA A 323 -13.71 -20.09 16.59
N HIS A 324 -13.72 -18.84 17.03
CA HIS A 324 -13.51 -17.68 16.17
C HIS A 324 -12.04 -17.57 15.69
N GLU A 325 -11.10 -17.85 16.57
CA GLU A 325 -9.66 -17.87 16.24
C GLU A 325 -9.32 -19.02 15.30
N THR A 326 -9.83 -20.24 15.52
CA THR A 326 -9.59 -21.40 14.65
C THR A 326 -10.16 -21.24 13.23
N ARG A 327 -11.19 -20.43 13.03
CA ARG A 327 -11.70 -20.16 11.68
C ARG A 327 -10.84 -19.16 10.91
N HIS A 328 -10.23 -18.20 11.58
CA HIS A 328 -9.17 -17.36 10.98
C HIS A 328 -7.92 -18.20 10.72
N ASP A 329 -7.55 -19.12 11.59
CA ASP A 329 -6.45 -20.05 11.42
C ASP A 329 -6.63 -20.99 10.20
N LEU A 330 -7.84 -21.50 9.93
CA LEU A 330 -8.08 -22.38 8.78
C LEU A 330 -7.91 -21.64 7.44
N VAL A 331 -8.38 -20.41 7.35
CA VAL A 331 -8.19 -19.57 6.17
C VAL A 331 -6.71 -19.18 6.04
N CYS A 332 -6.02 -18.92 7.15
CA CYS A 332 -4.59 -18.60 7.15
C CYS A 332 -3.71 -19.82 6.87
N ARG A 333 -4.02 -21.01 7.38
CA ARG A 333 -3.30 -22.26 7.03
C ARG A 333 -3.45 -22.62 5.56
N LEU A 334 -4.65 -22.50 4.98
CA LEU A 334 -4.87 -22.71 3.55
C LEU A 334 -4.09 -21.72 2.65
N LEU A 335 -3.69 -20.55 3.19
CA LEU A 335 -2.88 -19.55 2.49
C LEU A 335 -1.37 -19.72 2.73
N LEU A 336 -0.95 -20.36 3.83
CA LEU A 336 0.46 -20.53 4.22
C LEU A 336 1.04 -21.92 3.87
N GLU A 337 0.21 -22.95 3.69
CA GLU A 337 0.65 -24.33 3.42
C GLU A 337 0.65 -24.70 1.94
N LYS A 338 0.46 -23.76 1.04
CA LYS A 338 0.66 -23.90 -0.42
C LYS A 338 1.61 -22.82 -0.93
#